data_57a715fbc6a8d351341f83c18dea1a9d
#
_entry.id   57a715fbc6a8d351341f83c18dea1a9d
#
_cell.length_a   1.000
_cell.length_b   1.000
_cell.length_c   1.000
_cell.angle_alpha   90.00
_cell.angle_beta   90.00
_cell.angle_gamma   90.00
#
_symmetry.space_group_name_H-M   'P 1'
#
loop_
_entity.id
_entity.type
_entity.pdbx_description
1 polymer ?
#
loop_
_entity_poly.entity_id
_entity_poly.type
_entity_poly.pdbx_seq_one_letter_code
_entity_poly.pdbx_strand_id
1 'polypeptide(L)'
;YVGQILMGVLMATFMTIMIPRAAVSAERISEVLASESTLTRPENPVTEFPTPGAVAFRGAAFTYPGAESAVLADITFEAARGETVAIVGSTGAGKSTLISLIPRLFDVTAGSVSVGGVDVREADLDHLWRSIGLVPQRPFLFTGTVASNLRFGREEATDEDLWHALEIAQGRDFVEEMEGKLDARISQGGTNVSGGQRQRLAIARAIVHQPDILVFDDSFSALDLTTDARLRQALWRALPQTTKIVVAQRVSTITDADRIVVLEDGRMVGLGTHEELLERSVTYREIVESQ
;
A
#
# COMPACT_ATOMS: atom_id res chain seq x y z
N TYR A 1 32.89 -4.73 -59.50
CA TYR A 1 31.44 -4.74 -59.60
C TYR A 1 30.81 -5.97 -58.88
N VAL A 2 31.41 -7.18 -58.98
CA VAL A 2 30.87 -8.38 -58.30
C VAL A 2 30.83 -8.20 -56.78
N GLY A 3 31.86 -7.61 -56.17
CA GLY A 3 31.88 -7.30 -54.73
C GLY A 3 30.79 -6.28 -54.32
N GLN A 4 30.53 -5.28 -55.15
CA GLN A 4 29.47 -4.31 -54.92
C GLN A 4 28.07 -4.93 -55.00
N ILE A 5 27.85 -5.85 -55.93
CA ILE A 5 26.59 -6.58 -56.09
C ILE A 5 26.36 -7.47 -54.86
N LEU A 6 27.39 -8.21 -54.44
CA LEU A 6 27.33 -9.08 -53.23
C LEU A 6 26.97 -8.26 -51.97
N MET A 7 27.64 -7.11 -51.78
CA MET A 7 27.34 -6.21 -50.69
C MET A 7 25.91 -5.68 -50.76
N GLY A 8 25.43 -5.33 -51.94
CA GLY A 8 24.03 -4.88 -52.13
C GLY A 8 23.01 -5.96 -51.74
N VAL A 9 23.25 -7.22 -52.16
CA VAL A 9 22.40 -8.36 -51.79
C VAL A 9 22.43 -8.62 -50.26
N LEU A 10 23.62 -8.59 -49.66
CA LEU A 10 23.74 -8.75 -48.19
C LEU A 10 23.01 -7.65 -47.44
N MET A 11 23.15 -6.38 -47.87
CA MET A 11 22.41 -5.25 -47.27
C MET A 11 20.91 -5.42 -47.43
N ALA A 12 20.41 -5.79 -48.60
CA ALA A 12 19.00 -6.02 -48.84
C ALA A 12 18.44 -7.15 -47.96
N THR A 13 19.19 -8.25 -47.82
CA THR A 13 18.84 -9.36 -46.93
C THR A 13 18.79 -8.92 -45.47
N PHE A 14 19.81 -8.16 -45.05
CA PHE A 14 19.84 -7.62 -43.68
C PHE A 14 18.67 -6.68 -43.40
N MET A 15 18.35 -5.78 -44.31
CA MET A 15 17.20 -4.87 -44.20
C MET A 15 15.87 -5.63 -44.13
N THR A 16 15.71 -6.70 -44.89
CA THR A 16 14.50 -7.54 -44.89
C THR A 16 14.26 -8.18 -43.53
N ILE A 17 15.32 -8.49 -42.75
CA ILE A 17 15.21 -9.02 -41.42
C ILE A 17 15.05 -7.93 -40.36
N MET A 18 15.73 -6.79 -40.53
CA MET A 18 15.75 -5.72 -39.54
C MET A 18 14.49 -4.87 -39.52
N ILE A 19 13.91 -4.58 -40.73
CA ILE A 19 12.69 -3.75 -40.81
C ILE A 19 11.52 -4.32 -40.05
N PRO A 20 11.13 -5.60 -40.15
CA PRO A 20 10.05 -6.17 -39.34
C PRO A 20 10.32 -6.13 -37.83
N ARG A 21 11.58 -6.38 -37.43
CA ARG A 21 11.96 -6.29 -36.00
C ARG A 21 11.83 -4.86 -35.46
N ALA A 22 12.28 -3.88 -36.25
CA ALA A 22 12.15 -2.46 -35.90
C ALA A 22 10.68 -2.05 -35.81
N ALA A 23 9.85 -2.50 -36.79
CA ALA A 23 8.41 -2.22 -36.78
C ALA A 23 7.71 -2.77 -35.53
N VAL A 24 7.95 -4.04 -35.17
CA VAL A 24 7.39 -4.64 -33.93
C VAL A 24 7.88 -3.92 -32.67
N SER A 25 9.15 -3.52 -32.65
CA SER A 25 9.68 -2.76 -31.49
C SER A 25 9.05 -1.37 -31.40
N ALA A 26 8.86 -0.69 -32.54
CA ALA A 26 8.20 0.61 -32.59
C ALA A 26 6.73 0.51 -32.15
N GLU A 27 6.02 -0.53 -32.60
CA GLU A 27 4.63 -0.79 -32.21
C GLU A 27 4.50 -0.98 -30.69
N ARG A 28 5.35 -1.81 -30.08
CA ARG A 28 5.35 -2.00 -28.62
C ARG A 28 5.67 -0.72 -27.83
N ILE A 29 6.61 0.07 -28.34
CA ILE A 29 6.93 1.37 -27.73
C ILE A 29 5.72 2.31 -27.88
N SER A 30 5.10 2.36 -29.05
CA SER A 30 3.92 3.19 -29.28
C SER A 30 2.73 2.78 -28.41
N GLU A 31 2.51 1.48 -28.20
CA GLU A 31 1.49 0.95 -27.30
C GLU A 31 1.68 1.45 -25.87
N VAL A 32 2.93 1.41 -25.35
CA VAL A 32 3.24 1.92 -24.01
C VAL A 32 3.07 3.44 -23.94
N LEU A 33 3.53 4.17 -24.96
CA LEU A 33 3.41 5.64 -25.00
C LEU A 33 1.97 6.13 -25.20
N ALA A 34 1.12 5.33 -25.85
CA ALA A 34 -0.30 5.61 -26.04
C ALA A 34 -1.15 5.16 -24.83
N SER A 35 -0.56 4.46 -23.84
CA SER A 35 -1.25 4.05 -22.63
C SER A 35 -1.58 5.26 -21.78
N GLU A 36 -2.87 5.52 -21.60
CA GLU A 36 -3.36 6.58 -20.73
C GLU A 36 -3.68 6.03 -19.34
N SER A 37 -3.47 6.86 -18.32
CA SER A 37 -3.89 6.52 -16.96
C SER A 37 -5.41 6.40 -16.88
N THR A 38 -5.91 5.35 -16.25
CA THR A 38 -7.34 5.19 -15.95
C THR A 38 -7.82 6.17 -14.87
N LEU A 39 -6.88 6.74 -14.11
CA LEU A 39 -7.16 7.73 -13.07
C LEU A 39 -7.15 9.13 -13.68
N THR A 40 -8.32 9.75 -13.74
CA THR A 40 -8.47 11.13 -14.20
C THR A 40 -8.36 12.09 -13.03
N ARG A 41 -7.56 13.16 -13.20
CA ARG A 41 -7.53 14.25 -12.21
C ARG A 41 -8.82 15.08 -12.34
N PRO A 42 -9.48 15.44 -11.22
CA PRO A 42 -10.64 16.32 -11.28
C PRO A 42 -10.23 17.72 -11.77
N GLU A 43 -11.12 18.40 -12.49
CA GLU A 43 -10.88 19.78 -12.96
C GLU A 43 -10.73 20.77 -11.80
N ASN A 44 -11.48 20.57 -10.73
CA ASN A 44 -11.44 21.40 -9.53
C ASN A 44 -11.16 20.49 -8.30
N PRO A 45 -9.90 20.12 -8.05
CA PRO A 45 -9.55 19.21 -6.97
C PRO A 45 -9.78 19.84 -5.60
N VAL A 46 -10.37 19.07 -4.69
CA VAL A 46 -10.56 19.48 -3.29
C VAL A 46 -9.24 19.28 -2.54
N THR A 47 -8.71 20.36 -1.98
CA THR A 47 -7.43 20.40 -1.24
C THR A 47 -7.59 20.45 0.27
N GLU A 48 -8.81 20.69 0.79
CA GLU A 48 -9.09 20.74 2.22
C GLU A 48 -10.02 19.60 2.61
N PHE A 49 -9.59 18.80 3.58
CA PHE A 49 -10.37 17.69 4.09
C PHE A 49 -11.11 18.11 5.37
N PRO A 50 -12.46 18.16 5.36
CA PRO A 50 -13.23 18.65 6.50
C PRO A 50 -13.13 17.75 7.75
N THR A 51 -12.83 16.47 7.56
CA THR A 51 -12.70 15.47 8.65
C THR A 51 -11.39 14.67 8.50
N PRO A 52 -10.21 15.29 8.73
CA PRO A 52 -8.92 14.61 8.55
C PRO A 52 -8.87 13.28 9.31
N GLY A 53 -8.34 12.25 8.66
CA GLY A 53 -8.22 10.91 9.23
C GLY A 53 -9.48 10.04 9.13
N ALA A 54 -10.63 10.57 8.74
CA ALA A 54 -11.81 9.74 8.50
C ALA A 54 -11.73 8.99 7.16
N VAL A 55 -12.17 7.72 7.14
CA VAL A 55 -12.29 6.90 5.93
C VAL A 55 -13.70 6.33 5.87
N ALA A 56 -14.38 6.40 4.73
CA ALA A 56 -15.68 5.76 4.58
C ALA A 56 -15.83 5.09 3.21
N PHE A 57 -16.39 3.90 3.23
CA PHE A 57 -16.84 3.15 2.07
C PHE A 57 -18.37 3.13 2.06
N ARG A 58 -19.00 3.43 0.93
CA ARG A 58 -20.46 3.46 0.80
C ARG A 58 -20.89 2.70 -0.46
N GLY A 59 -21.35 1.47 -0.27
CA GLY A 59 -21.76 0.59 -1.37
C GLY A 59 -20.64 0.39 -2.40
N ALA A 60 -19.37 0.41 -1.95
CA ALA A 60 -18.25 0.38 -2.86
C ALA A 60 -18.12 -0.99 -3.53
N ALA A 61 -18.01 -0.97 -4.87
CA ALA A 61 -17.72 -2.15 -5.67
C ALA A 61 -16.54 -1.88 -6.60
N PHE A 62 -15.79 -2.94 -6.89
CA PHE A 62 -14.63 -2.84 -7.78
C PHE A 62 -14.47 -4.08 -8.65
N THR A 63 -14.24 -3.83 -9.94
CA THR A 63 -13.92 -4.84 -10.95
C THR A 63 -12.64 -4.41 -11.66
N TYR A 64 -11.63 -5.29 -11.73
CA TYR A 64 -10.43 -5.00 -12.52
C TYR A 64 -10.77 -4.88 -14.00
N PRO A 65 -10.08 -3.98 -14.75
CA PRO A 65 -10.28 -3.89 -16.19
C PRO A 65 -10.10 -5.25 -16.88
N GLY A 66 -11.09 -5.65 -17.68
CA GLY A 66 -11.10 -6.94 -18.38
C GLY A 66 -11.50 -8.16 -17.54
N ALA A 67 -11.82 -8.01 -16.26
CA ALA A 67 -12.37 -9.10 -15.46
C ALA A 67 -13.89 -9.24 -15.66
N GLU A 68 -14.39 -10.49 -15.63
CA GLU A 68 -15.81 -10.80 -15.82
C GLU A 68 -16.63 -10.60 -14.53
N SER A 69 -15.99 -10.61 -13.36
CA SER A 69 -16.66 -10.50 -12.06
C SER A 69 -16.02 -9.45 -11.17
N ALA A 70 -16.84 -8.85 -10.30
CA ALA A 70 -16.38 -7.90 -9.29
C ALA A 70 -15.51 -8.62 -8.24
N VAL A 71 -14.39 -8.01 -7.90
CA VAL A 71 -13.52 -8.45 -6.78
C VAL A 71 -14.06 -7.94 -5.45
N LEU A 72 -14.75 -6.80 -5.46
CA LEU A 72 -15.42 -6.24 -4.29
C LEU A 72 -16.84 -5.84 -4.67
N ALA A 73 -17.81 -6.14 -3.79
CA ALA A 73 -19.21 -5.83 -4.02
C ALA A 73 -19.89 -5.36 -2.73
N ASP A 74 -20.52 -4.17 -2.80
CA ASP A 74 -21.36 -3.59 -1.75
C ASP A 74 -20.64 -3.46 -0.39
N ILE A 75 -19.42 -2.93 -0.40
CA ILE A 75 -18.64 -2.70 0.81
C ILE A 75 -19.09 -1.38 1.47
N THR A 76 -19.54 -1.46 2.72
CA THR A 76 -19.99 -0.28 3.47
C THR A 76 -19.50 -0.32 4.91
N PHE A 77 -18.53 0.54 5.25
CA PHE A 77 -18.06 0.76 6.63
C PHE A 77 -17.40 2.13 6.74
N GLU A 78 -17.19 2.59 7.95
CA GLU A 78 -16.54 3.86 8.27
C GLU A 78 -15.46 3.63 9.33
N ALA A 79 -14.38 4.40 9.26
CA ALA A 79 -13.36 4.54 10.28
C ALA A 79 -13.26 6.01 10.68
N ALA A 80 -13.49 6.30 11.95
CA ALA A 80 -13.32 7.65 12.50
C ALA A 80 -11.84 7.97 12.74
N ARG A 81 -11.52 9.24 12.92
CA ARG A 81 -10.16 9.68 13.23
C ARG A 81 -9.63 9.00 14.50
N GLY A 82 -8.45 8.42 14.43
CA GLY A 82 -7.79 7.72 15.52
C GLY A 82 -8.27 6.29 15.73
N GLU A 83 -9.36 5.88 15.08
CA GLU A 83 -9.91 4.52 15.16
C GLU A 83 -9.00 3.51 14.46
N THR A 84 -8.94 2.30 15.00
CA THR A 84 -8.27 1.16 14.38
C THR A 84 -9.32 0.23 13.78
N VAL A 85 -9.30 0.10 12.46
CA VAL A 85 -10.16 -0.85 11.73
C VAL A 85 -9.30 -1.97 11.17
N ALA A 86 -9.58 -3.19 11.60
CA ALA A 86 -8.95 -4.38 11.06
C ALA A 86 -9.79 -5.00 9.93
N ILE A 87 -9.11 -5.57 8.93
CA ILE A 87 -9.73 -6.26 7.80
C ILE A 87 -9.20 -7.69 7.77
N VAL A 88 -10.11 -8.64 7.89
CA VAL A 88 -9.80 -10.08 7.88
C VAL A 88 -10.60 -10.81 6.81
N GLY A 89 -10.16 -12.01 6.47
CA GLY A 89 -10.81 -12.86 5.48
C GLY A 89 -9.82 -13.83 4.84
N SER A 90 -10.30 -14.80 4.12
CA SER A 90 -9.49 -15.79 3.41
C SER A 90 -8.54 -15.16 2.38
N THR A 91 -7.54 -15.92 1.94
CA THR A 91 -6.69 -15.50 0.81
C THR A 91 -7.57 -15.36 -0.44
N GLY A 92 -7.44 -14.23 -1.13
CA GLY A 92 -8.27 -13.93 -2.30
C GLY A 92 -9.59 -13.20 -2.00
N ALA A 93 -9.98 -12.99 -0.73
CA ALA A 93 -11.19 -12.28 -0.35
C ALA A 93 -11.26 -10.79 -0.76
N GLY A 94 -10.22 -10.23 -1.38
CA GLY A 94 -10.20 -8.84 -1.85
C GLY A 94 -9.60 -7.83 -0.88
N LYS A 95 -8.97 -8.25 0.24
CA LYS A 95 -8.42 -7.34 1.27
C LYS A 95 -7.45 -6.30 0.73
N SER A 96 -6.41 -6.71 0.00
CA SER A 96 -5.43 -5.79 -0.58
C SER A 96 -6.05 -4.88 -1.65
N THR A 97 -7.03 -5.38 -2.40
CA THR A 97 -7.81 -4.57 -3.34
C THR A 97 -8.60 -3.49 -2.60
N LEU A 98 -9.26 -3.85 -1.50
CA LEU A 98 -10.05 -2.92 -0.70
C LEU A 98 -9.20 -1.74 -0.19
N ILE A 99 -8.06 -2.04 0.42
CA ILE A 99 -7.18 -0.98 0.95
C ILE A 99 -6.50 -0.15 -0.14
N SER A 100 -6.34 -0.69 -1.35
CA SER A 100 -5.79 0.04 -2.51
C SER A 100 -6.73 1.12 -3.04
N LEU A 101 -8.02 1.05 -2.72
CA LEU A 101 -9.01 2.08 -3.07
C LEU A 101 -8.88 3.33 -2.18
N ILE A 102 -8.33 3.22 -0.96
CA ILE A 102 -8.16 4.35 -0.04
C ILE A 102 -7.21 5.41 -0.61
N PRO A 103 -5.98 5.06 -1.05
CA PRO A 103 -5.09 6.01 -1.71
C PRO A 103 -5.44 6.24 -3.18
N ARG A 104 -6.61 5.76 -3.64
CA ARG A 104 -7.03 5.86 -5.02
C ARG A 104 -6.00 5.31 -6.00
N LEU A 105 -5.47 4.10 -5.75
CA LEU A 105 -4.68 3.38 -6.77
C LEU A 105 -5.58 2.85 -7.90
N PHE A 106 -6.87 2.73 -7.61
CA PHE A 106 -7.95 2.40 -8.55
C PHE A 106 -9.19 3.21 -8.17
N ASP A 107 -10.03 3.54 -9.15
CA ASP A 107 -11.35 4.10 -8.91
C ASP A 107 -12.38 2.98 -8.73
N VAL A 108 -13.34 3.16 -7.81
CA VAL A 108 -14.45 2.22 -7.63
C VAL A 108 -15.31 2.16 -8.90
N THR A 109 -15.84 0.98 -9.22
CA THR A 109 -16.77 0.80 -10.34
C THR A 109 -18.22 1.14 -9.98
N ALA A 110 -18.56 1.11 -8.69
CA ALA A 110 -19.84 1.59 -8.14
C ALA A 110 -19.64 2.03 -6.69
N GLY A 111 -20.57 2.85 -6.19
CA GLY A 111 -20.48 3.42 -4.85
C GLY A 111 -19.40 4.50 -4.72
N SER A 112 -18.88 4.68 -3.51
CA SER A 112 -17.88 5.71 -3.24
C SER A 112 -16.91 5.29 -2.12
N VAL A 113 -15.70 5.86 -2.17
CA VAL A 113 -14.71 5.85 -1.10
C VAL A 113 -14.39 7.30 -0.78
N SER A 114 -14.44 7.67 0.48
CA SER A 114 -14.08 9.01 0.94
C SER A 114 -12.96 8.97 1.97
N VAL A 115 -12.06 9.95 1.88
CA VAL A 115 -10.98 10.21 2.81
C VAL A 115 -11.09 11.63 3.28
N GLY A 116 -11.05 11.83 4.60
CA GLY A 116 -11.19 13.15 5.18
C GLY A 116 -12.55 13.81 4.91
N GLY A 117 -13.59 13.03 4.55
CA GLY A 117 -14.91 13.51 4.19
C GLY A 117 -15.09 13.90 2.73
N VAL A 118 -14.04 13.69 1.89
CA VAL A 118 -14.04 13.99 0.45
C VAL A 118 -13.99 12.70 -0.33
N ASP A 119 -14.80 12.55 -1.39
CA ASP A 119 -14.67 11.42 -2.32
C ASP A 119 -13.27 11.44 -2.94
N VAL A 120 -12.58 10.31 -2.91
CA VAL A 120 -11.20 10.22 -3.42
C VAL A 120 -11.08 10.61 -4.89
N ARG A 121 -12.17 10.55 -5.66
CA ARG A 121 -12.22 10.96 -7.07
C ARG A 121 -12.22 12.48 -7.23
N GLU A 122 -12.66 13.23 -6.21
CA GLU A 122 -12.73 14.70 -6.20
C GLU A 122 -11.52 15.31 -5.47
N ALA A 123 -10.78 14.51 -4.72
CA ALA A 123 -9.63 14.95 -3.95
C ALA A 123 -8.43 15.34 -4.84
N ASP A 124 -7.67 16.34 -4.40
CA ASP A 124 -6.31 16.54 -4.91
C ASP A 124 -5.44 15.33 -4.55
N LEU A 125 -4.85 14.68 -5.57
CA LEU A 125 -4.11 13.45 -5.37
C LEU A 125 -2.86 13.64 -4.50
N ASP A 126 -2.17 14.76 -4.64
CA ASP A 126 -0.95 15.02 -3.86
C ASP A 126 -1.29 15.26 -2.40
N HIS A 127 -2.43 15.90 -2.12
CA HIS A 127 -2.95 16.07 -0.76
C HIS A 127 -3.44 14.74 -0.18
N LEU A 128 -4.19 13.95 -0.96
CA LEU A 128 -4.65 12.62 -0.57
C LEU A 128 -3.48 11.70 -0.19
N TRP A 129 -2.45 11.64 -1.03
CA TRP A 129 -1.28 10.78 -0.77
C TRP A 129 -0.45 11.25 0.42
N ARG A 130 -0.36 12.58 0.66
CA ARG A 130 0.28 13.11 1.87
C ARG A 130 -0.47 12.75 3.15
N SER A 131 -1.78 12.60 3.10
CA SER A 131 -2.59 12.22 4.25
C SER A 131 -2.53 10.73 4.59
N ILE A 132 -1.96 9.88 3.71
CA ILE A 132 -1.96 8.42 3.85
C ILE A 132 -0.55 7.86 3.86
N GLY A 133 -0.20 7.11 4.91
CA GLY A 133 0.98 6.27 4.96
C GLY A 133 0.62 4.82 4.63
N LEU A 134 1.02 4.33 3.47
CA LEU A 134 0.78 2.94 3.06
C LEU A 134 2.02 2.09 3.30
N VAL A 135 1.86 1.00 4.05
CA VAL A 135 2.89 -0.02 4.27
C VAL A 135 2.46 -1.31 3.57
N PRO A 136 3.08 -1.65 2.43
CA PRO A 136 2.69 -2.83 1.67
C PRO A 136 3.16 -4.14 2.32
N GLN A 137 2.53 -5.25 1.96
CA GLN A 137 2.87 -6.59 2.41
C GLN A 137 4.35 -6.94 2.12
N ARG A 138 4.85 -6.55 0.95
CA ARG A 138 6.25 -6.71 0.56
C ARG A 138 6.92 -5.34 0.46
N PRO A 139 7.59 -4.89 1.53
CA PRO A 139 8.23 -3.59 1.52
C PRO A 139 9.38 -3.54 0.55
N PHE A 140 9.47 -2.44 -0.19
CA PHE A 140 10.58 -2.17 -1.09
C PHE A 140 11.40 -0.99 -0.55
N LEU A 141 12.72 -1.17 -0.51
CA LEU A 141 13.67 -0.11 -0.18
C LEU A 141 14.46 0.27 -1.44
N PHE A 142 14.64 1.56 -1.62
CA PHE A 142 15.42 2.09 -2.75
C PHE A 142 16.92 2.03 -2.46
N THR A 143 17.71 1.94 -3.51
CA THR A 143 19.17 2.09 -3.40
C THR A 143 19.49 3.47 -2.85
N GLY A 144 20.31 3.54 -1.81
CA GLY A 144 20.68 4.79 -1.16
C GLY A 144 21.13 4.56 0.27
N THR A 145 20.68 5.39 1.19
CA THR A 145 20.94 5.26 2.63
C THR A 145 19.65 4.97 3.41
N VAL A 146 19.77 4.65 4.68
CA VAL A 146 18.61 4.58 5.59
C VAL A 146 17.89 5.92 5.56
N ALA A 147 18.61 7.04 5.76
CA ALA A 147 18.02 8.38 5.75
C ALA A 147 17.29 8.70 4.44
N SER A 148 17.88 8.41 3.27
CA SER A 148 17.24 8.68 1.99
C SER A 148 15.94 7.88 1.79
N ASN A 149 15.90 6.65 2.30
CA ASN A 149 14.69 5.83 2.29
C ASN A 149 13.60 6.37 3.22
N LEU A 150 13.97 6.84 4.41
CA LEU A 150 13.01 7.39 5.37
C LEU A 150 12.46 8.75 4.93
N ARG A 151 13.29 9.58 4.30
CA ARG A 151 12.89 10.88 3.74
C ARG A 151 12.08 10.78 2.45
N PHE A 152 11.92 9.58 1.90
CA PHE A 152 11.13 9.39 0.69
C PHE A 152 9.67 9.80 0.92
N GLY A 153 9.29 10.95 0.38
CA GLY A 153 7.95 11.54 0.56
C GLY A 153 7.90 12.70 1.57
N ARG A 154 8.97 12.93 2.37
CA ARG A 154 9.14 14.11 3.22
C ARG A 154 10.61 14.47 3.28
N GLU A 155 11.09 15.14 2.23
CA GLU A 155 12.52 15.46 2.05
C GLU A 155 13.08 16.36 3.15
N GLU A 156 12.24 17.25 3.71
CA GLU A 156 12.59 18.19 4.77
C GLU A 156 12.66 17.56 6.19
N ALA A 157 12.36 16.26 6.33
CA ALA A 157 12.42 15.60 7.63
C ALA A 157 13.83 15.66 8.23
N THR A 158 13.92 16.12 9.48
CA THR A 158 15.18 16.21 10.22
C THR A 158 15.67 14.83 10.65
N ASP A 159 16.96 14.71 11.02
CA ASP A 159 17.48 13.45 11.57
C ASP A 159 16.75 13.04 12.86
N GLU A 160 16.29 14.01 13.65
CA GLU A 160 15.50 13.76 14.86
C GLU A 160 14.14 13.12 14.50
N ASP A 161 13.46 13.61 13.46
CA ASP A 161 12.23 13.00 12.95
C ASP A 161 12.48 11.55 12.51
N LEU A 162 13.61 11.30 11.84
CA LEU A 162 13.98 9.95 11.38
C LEU A 162 14.22 8.98 12.57
N TRP A 163 14.98 9.44 13.56
CA TRP A 163 15.26 8.64 14.75
C TRP A 163 13.99 8.39 15.57
N HIS A 164 13.11 9.37 15.68
CA HIS A 164 11.83 9.22 16.35
C HIS A 164 10.93 8.17 15.63
N ALA A 165 10.85 8.26 14.31
CA ALA A 165 10.11 7.28 13.52
C ALA A 165 10.70 5.86 13.63
N LEU A 166 12.03 5.73 13.65
CA LEU A 166 12.73 4.47 13.86
C LEU A 166 12.46 3.91 15.26
N GLU A 167 12.39 4.73 16.28
CA GLU A 167 12.05 4.31 17.64
C GLU A 167 10.64 3.73 17.70
N ILE A 168 9.64 4.42 17.14
CA ILE A 168 8.27 3.93 17.05
C ILE A 168 8.22 2.62 16.26
N ALA A 169 8.92 2.55 15.13
CA ALA A 169 8.98 1.36 14.27
C ALA A 169 9.87 0.24 14.85
N GLN A 170 10.39 0.36 16.07
CA GLN A 170 11.31 -0.60 16.71
C GLN A 170 12.55 -0.87 15.83
N GLY A 171 12.98 0.15 15.09
CA GLY A 171 14.09 0.07 14.14
C GLY A 171 15.37 0.73 14.61
N ARG A 172 15.32 1.48 15.71
CA ARG A 172 16.43 2.29 16.20
C ARG A 172 17.66 1.45 16.51
N ASP A 173 17.50 0.38 17.29
CA ASP A 173 18.60 -0.43 17.77
C ASP A 173 19.46 -0.98 16.63
N PHE A 174 18.83 -1.63 15.64
CA PHE A 174 19.60 -2.22 14.53
C PHE A 174 20.20 -1.16 13.60
N VAL A 175 19.57 0.02 13.45
CA VAL A 175 20.15 1.12 12.65
C VAL A 175 21.35 1.74 13.36
N GLU A 176 21.32 1.87 14.69
CA GLU A 176 22.46 2.34 15.49
C GLU A 176 23.66 1.38 15.40
N GLU A 177 23.43 0.07 15.23
CA GLU A 177 24.46 -0.94 15.03
C GLU A 177 25.02 -0.97 13.59
N MET A 178 24.30 -0.42 12.61
CA MET A 178 24.80 -0.36 11.22
C MET A 178 25.97 0.62 11.10
N GLU A 179 27.00 0.23 10.33
CA GLU A 179 28.08 1.15 9.97
C GLU A 179 27.52 2.34 9.18
N GLY A 180 27.69 3.55 9.71
CA GLY A 180 27.11 4.79 9.15
C GLY A 180 25.72 5.13 9.68
N LYS A 181 25.06 4.28 10.45
CA LYS A 181 23.73 4.55 11.06
C LYS A 181 22.71 5.02 10.02
N LEU A 182 22.24 6.28 10.09
CA LEU A 182 21.34 6.85 9.10
C LEU A 182 21.93 6.91 7.68
N ASP A 183 23.26 7.01 7.56
CA ASP A 183 23.98 7.02 6.29
C ASP A 183 24.35 5.59 5.83
N ALA A 184 24.00 4.56 6.61
CA ALA A 184 24.22 3.18 6.24
C ALA A 184 23.56 2.86 4.90
N ARG A 185 24.32 2.18 4.02
CA ARG A 185 23.88 1.88 2.66
C ARG A 185 22.78 0.83 2.62
N ILE A 186 21.77 1.10 1.83
CA ILE A 186 20.68 0.18 1.48
C ILE A 186 20.84 -0.21 0.00
N SER A 187 20.90 -1.50 -0.27
CA SER A 187 20.91 -2.05 -1.63
C SER A 187 19.50 -2.03 -2.23
N GLN A 188 19.39 -2.13 -3.55
CA GLN A 188 18.10 -2.21 -4.25
C GLN A 188 17.22 -3.34 -3.68
N GLY A 189 15.99 -2.98 -3.32
CA GLY A 189 15.05 -3.90 -2.68
C GLY A 189 15.39 -4.24 -1.23
N GLY A 190 16.42 -3.62 -0.63
CA GLY A 190 16.84 -3.89 0.75
C GLY A 190 17.42 -5.31 0.92
N THR A 191 18.16 -5.82 -0.07
CA THR A 191 18.70 -7.20 -0.04
C THR A 191 19.80 -7.41 1.01
N ASN A 192 20.39 -6.33 1.50
CA ASN A 192 21.40 -6.33 2.55
C ASN A 192 20.85 -6.19 3.97
N VAL A 193 19.52 -6.15 4.14
CA VAL A 193 18.86 -6.14 5.44
C VAL A 193 17.87 -7.32 5.53
N SER A 194 17.59 -7.79 6.76
CA SER A 194 16.65 -8.89 6.97
C SER A 194 15.21 -8.48 6.59
N GLY A 195 14.31 -9.46 6.40
CA GLY A 195 12.90 -9.19 6.11
C GLY A 195 12.23 -8.31 7.16
N GLY A 196 12.44 -8.63 8.45
CA GLY A 196 11.90 -7.84 9.56
C GLY A 196 12.51 -6.44 9.67
N GLN A 197 13.82 -6.27 9.39
CA GLN A 197 14.45 -4.94 9.33
C GLN A 197 13.88 -4.11 8.20
N ARG A 198 13.72 -4.71 7.01
CA ARG A 198 13.12 -4.06 5.84
C ARG A 198 11.69 -3.60 6.13
N GLN A 199 10.90 -4.44 6.80
CA GLN A 199 9.53 -4.11 7.21
C GLN A 199 9.52 -2.92 8.17
N ARG A 200 10.37 -2.93 9.20
CA ARG A 200 10.47 -1.83 10.17
C ARG A 200 10.92 -0.52 9.54
N LEU A 201 11.85 -0.56 8.57
CA LEU A 201 12.23 0.63 7.79
C LEU A 201 11.09 1.17 6.94
N ALA A 202 10.28 0.30 6.32
CA ALA A 202 9.11 0.71 5.56
C ALA A 202 8.03 1.34 6.46
N ILE A 203 7.83 0.78 7.65
CA ILE A 203 6.92 1.36 8.66
C ILE A 203 7.45 2.72 9.13
N ALA A 204 8.75 2.83 9.46
CA ALA A 204 9.37 4.11 9.84
C ALA A 204 9.20 5.16 8.74
N ARG A 205 9.41 4.81 7.48
CA ARG A 205 9.18 5.70 6.33
C ARG A 205 7.74 6.23 6.28
N ALA A 206 6.75 5.36 6.50
CA ALA A 206 5.35 5.78 6.54
C ALA A 206 5.06 6.72 7.72
N ILE A 207 5.72 6.53 8.87
CA ILE A 207 5.58 7.39 10.07
C ILE A 207 6.23 8.76 9.86
N VAL A 208 7.43 8.84 9.23
CA VAL A 208 8.13 10.09 8.94
C VAL A 208 7.24 11.05 8.16
N HIS A 209 6.37 10.53 7.33
CA HIS A 209 5.42 11.29 6.54
C HIS A 209 4.35 12.01 7.37
N GLN A 210 4.15 11.61 8.63
CA GLN A 210 3.15 12.14 9.57
C GLN A 210 1.71 12.10 9.00
N PRO A 211 1.25 10.96 8.50
CA PRO A 211 -0.04 10.85 7.85
C PRO A 211 -1.20 10.90 8.86
N ASP A 212 -2.38 11.33 8.40
CA ASP A 212 -3.63 11.20 9.15
C ASP A 212 -4.14 9.76 9.20
N ILE A 213 -3.77 8.94 8.21
CA ILE A 213 -4.19 7.55 8.06
C ILE A 213 -2.97 6.68 7.79
N LEU A 214 -2.82 5.58 8.53
CA LEU A 214 -1.86 4.52 8.27
C LEU A 214 -2.59 3.27 7.77
N VAL A 215 -2.18 2.76 6.61
CA VAL A 215 -2.73 1.54 6.01
C VAL A 215 -1.64 0.48 6.00
N PHE A 216 -1.91 -0.66 6.63
CA PHE A 216 -1.01 -1.80 6.74
C PHE A 216 -1.57 -3.00 5.96
N ASP A 217 -0.91 -3.39 4.89
CA ASP A 217 -1.26 -4.60 4.15
C ASP A 217 -0.43 -5.78 4.67
N ASP A 218 -0.98 -6.54 5.62
CA ASP A 218 -0.34 -7.73 6.24
C ASP A 218 1.11 -7.48 6.68
N SER A 219 1.39 -6.24 7.10
CA SER A 219 2.76 -5.75 7.29
C SER A 219 3.43 -6.27 8.57
N PHE A 220 2.69 -6.93 9.44
CA PHE A 220 3.21 -7.47 10.71
C PHE A 220 3.60 -8.95 10.61
N SER A 221 3.18 -9.65 9.56
CA SER A 221 3.41 -11.10 9.39
C SER A 221 4.90 -11.48 9.25
N ALA A 222 5.74 -10.56 8.77
CA ALA A 222 7.19 -10.76 8.61
C ALA A 222 7.99 -10.57 9.93
N LEU A 223 7.31 -10.17 11.01
CA LEU A 223 7.92 -9.93 12.32
C LEU A 223 7.70 -11.13 13.24
N ASP A 224 8.63 -11.33 14.19
CA ASP A 224 8.40 -12.24 15.30
C ASP A 224 7.34 -11.66 16.26
N LEU A 225 6.67 -12.52 17.01
CA LEU A 225 5.54 -12.14 17.86
C LEU A 225 5.88 -11.06 18.89
N THR A 226 7.11 -11.08 19.42
CA THR A 226 7.54 -10.12 20.44
C THR A 226 7.76 -8.74 19.84
N THR A 227 8.43 -8.70 18.70
CA THR A 227 8.66 -7.43 17.94
C THR A 227 7.35 -6.86 17.42
N ASP A 228 6.45 -7.70 16.89
CA ASP A 228 5.12 -7.29 16.44
C ASP A 228 4.33 -6.63 17.59
N ALA A 229 4.23 -7.27 18.75
CA ALA A 229 3.49 -6.72 19.89
C ALA A 229 4.07 -5.38 20.37
N ARG A 230 5.41 -5.27 20.47
CA ARG A 230 6.10 -4.03 20.88
C ARG A 230 5.87 -2.91 19.86
N LEU A 231 5.99 -3.22 18.59
CA LEU A 231 5.80 -2.26 17.49
C LEU A 231 4.37 -1.73 17.50
N ARG A 232 3.36 -2.60 17.60
CA ARG A 232 1.96 -2.17 17.68
C ARG A 232 1.72 -1.29 18.89
N GLN A 233 2.17 -1.70 20.06
CA GLN A 233 2.02 -0.89 21.29
C GLN A 233 2.68 0.50 21.13
N ALA A 234 3.88 0.57 20.55
CA ALA A 234 4.56 1.83 20.29
C ALA A 234 3.79 2.71 19.30
N LEU A 235 3.30 2.14 18.19
CA LEU A 235 2.49 2.84 17.18
C LEU A 235 1.21 3.42 17.78
N TRP A 236 0.44 2.62 18.52
CA TRP A 236 -0.84 3.05 19.09
C TRP A 236 -0.64 4.14 20.14
N ARG A 237 0.43 4.05 20.94
CA ARG A 237 0.77 5.07 21.93
C ARG A 237 1.26 6.36 21.31
N ALA A 238 2.14 6.28 20.30
CA ALA A 238 2.75 7.46 19.67
C ALA A 238 1.80 8.21 18.75
N LEU A 239 0.87 7.49 18.10
CA LEU A 239 0.01 8.02 17.05
C LEU A 239 -1.50 7.83 17.38
N PRO A 240 -2.00 8.36 18.53
CA PRO A 240 -3.38 8.11 18.96
C PRO A 240 -4.43 8.78 18.06
N GLN A 241 -4.06 9.85 17.35
CA GLN A 241 -4.96 10.58 16.45
C GLN A 241 -4.92 10.09 14.99
N THR A 242 -3.96 9.23 14.66
CA THR A 242 -3.84 8.65 13.32
C THR A 242 -4.76 7.45 13.21
N THR A 243 -5.60 7.41 12.20
CA THR A 243 -6.46 6.27 11.90
C THR A 243 -5.62 5.12 11.33
N LYS A 244 -5.90 3.90 11.75
CA LYS A 244 -5.14 2.72 11.35
C LYS A 244 -6.07 1.73 10.67
N ILE A 245 -5.78 1.42 9.41
CA ILE A 245 -6.46 0.37 8.65
C ILE A 245 -5.47 -0.80 8.55
N VAL A 246 -5.80 -1.92 9.16
CA VAL A 246 -4.88 -3.05 9.29
C VAL A 246 -5.45 -4.29 8.61
N VAL A 247 -4.86 -4.70 7.50
CA VAL A 247 -5.09 -6.05 6.97
C VAL A 247 -4.22 -7.03 7.76
N ALA A 248 -4.83 -8.00 8.38
CA ALA A 248 -4.13 -9.01 9.14
C ALA A 248 -4.55 -10.42 8.76
N GLN A 249 -3.57 -11.32 8.79
CA GLN A 249 -3.80 -12.76 8.68
C GLN A 249 -3.90 -13.41 10.07
N ARG A 250 -3.30 -12.80 11.10
CA ARG A 250 -3.32 -13.32 12.48
C ARG A 250 -4.36 -12.59 13.32
N VAL A 251 -5.26 -13.34 13.95
CA VAL A 251 -6.29 -12.79 14.84
C VAL A 251 -5.67 -12.06 16.03
N SER A 252 -4.57 -12.59 16.59
CA SER A 252 -3.86 -11.94 17.70
C SER A 252 -3.39 -10.52 17.41
N THR A 253 -3.32 -10.13 16.15
CA THR A 253 -2.94 -8.78 15.71
C THR A 253 -4.10 -7.79 15.80
N ILE A 254 -5.34 -8.26 15.85
CA ILE A 254 -6.55 -7.45 15.65
C ILE A 254 -7.57 -7.53 16.78
N THR A 255 -7.32 -8.30 17.84
CA THR A 255 -8.22 -8.43 18.99
C THR A 255 -8.56 -7.10 19.65
N ASP A 256 -7.60 -6.15 19.62
CA ASP A 256 -7.73 -4.82 20.22
C ASP A 256 -8.22 -3.76 19.22
N ALA A 257 -8.62 -4.15 18.00
CA ALA A 257 -9.15 -3.22 17.02
C ALA A 257 -10.54 -2.73 17.44
N ASP A 258 -10.81 -1.43 17.23
CA ASP A 258 -12.12 -0.82 17.54
C ASP A 258 -13.23 -1.44 16.69
N ARG A 259 -12.90 -1.80 15.44
CA ARG A 259 -13.77 -2.52 14.52
C ARG A 259 -13.00 -3.53 13.68
N ILE A 260 -13.66 -4.62 13.36
CA ILE A 260 -13.16 -5.66 12.46
C ILE A 260 -14.15 -5.84 11.32
N VAL A 261 -13.66 -5.69 10.11
CA VAL A 261 -14.38 -5.99 8.86
C VAL A 261 -14.02 -7.40 8.43
N VAL A 262 -15.01 -8.28 8.32
CA VAL A 262 -14.84 -9.66 7.82
C VAL A 262 -15.23 -9.70 6.36
N LEU A 263 -14.27 -10.06 5.51
CA LEU A 263 -14.47 -10.21 4.07
C LEU A 263 -14.51 -11.69 3.66
N GLU A 264 -15.48 -12.04 2.84
CA GLU A 264 -15.62 -13.33 2.19
C GLU A 264 -16.07 -13.12 0.75
N ASP A 265 -15.33 -13.69 -0.21
CA ASP A 265 -15.63 -13.59 -1.65
C ASP A 265 -15.97 -12.17 -2.14
N GLY A 266 -15.19 -11.19 -1.70
CA GLY A 266 -15.35 -9.78 -2.07
C GLY A 266 -16.53 -9.06 -1.43
N ARG A 267 -17.19 -9.67 -0.45
CA ARG A 267 -18.31 -9.09 0.30
C ARG A 267 -18.00 -8.94 1.77
N MET A 268 -18.59 -7.93 2.39
CA MET A 268 -18.53 -7.78 3.83
C MET A 268 -19.60 -8.68 4.49
N VAL A 269 -19.15 -9.69 5.24
CA VAL A 269 -20.03 -10.66 5.92
C VAL A 269 -20.10 -10.43 7.43
N GLY A 270 -19.28 -9.50 7.96
CA GLY A 270 -19.29 -9.11 9.37
C GLY A 270 -18.62 -7.77 9.61
N LEU A 271 -19.17 -7.02 10.57
CA LEU A 271 -18.59 -5.77 11.10
C LEU A 271 -18.92 -5.68 12.58
N GLY A 272 -17.91 -5.50 13.42
CA GLY A 272 -18.07 -5.37 14.88
C GLY A 272 -16.74 -5.47 15.62
N THR A 273 -16.80 -5.52 16.93
CA THR A 273 -15.64 -5.81 17.77
C THR A 273 -15.29 -7.31 17.74
N HIS A 274 -14.14 -7.67 18.28
CA HIS A 274 -13.73 -9.07 18.42
C HIS A 274 -14.80 -9.92 19.14
N GLU A 275 -15.30 -9.44 20.25
CA GLU A 275 -16.30 -10.15 21.07
C GLU A 275 -17.64 -10.30 20.33
N GLU A 276 -18.14 -9.21 19.72
CA GLU A 276 -19.38 -9.25 18.94
C GLU A 276 -19.32 -10.22 17.75
N LEU A 277 -18.18 -10.27 17.08
CA LEU A 277 -18.00 -11.15 15.91
C LEU A 277 -17.82 -12.62 16.33
N LEU A 278 -17.20 -12.90 17.47
CA LEU A 278 -17.16 -14.26 18.02
C LEU A 278 -18.56 -14.79 18.32
N GLU A 279 -19.47 -13.95 18.76
CA GLU A 279 -20.85 -14.36 19.03
C GLU A 279 -21.71 -14.51 17.76
N ARG A 280 -21.55 -13.61 16.78
CA ARG A 280 -22.52 -13.43 15.68
C ARG A 280 -22.03 -13.92 14.33
N SER A 281 -20.71 -13.99 14.09
CA SER A 281 -20.15 -14.34 12.77
C SER A 281 -19.58 -15.76 12.76
N VAL A 282 -20.15 -16.64 11.96
CA VAL A 282 -19.63 -17.99 11.75
C VAL A 282 -18.26 -17.93 11.07
N THR A 283 -18.16 -17.16 9.98
CA THR A 283 -16.92 -16.97 9.22
C THR A 283 -15.78 -16.44 10.09
N TYR A 284 -16.08 -15.48 11.01
CA TYR A 284 -15.06 -14.97 11.91
C TYR A 284 -14.57 -16.02 12.90
N ARG A 285 -15.46 -16.82 13.48
CA ARG A 285 -15.09 -17.94 14.38
C ARG A 285 -14.20 -18.95 13.65
N GLU A 286 -14.54 -19.33 12.44
CA GLU A 286 -13.72 -20.25 11.64
C GLU A 286 -12.31 -19.70 11.39
N ILE A 287 -12.19 -18.38 11.12
CA ILE A 287 -10.89 -17.72 10.99
C ILE A 287 -10.10 -17.80 12.30
N VAL A 288 -10.75 -17.56 13.44
CA VAL A 288 -10.11 -17.63 14.78
C VAL A 288 -9.66 -19.04 15.12
N GLU A 289 -10.51 -20.05 14.87
CA GLU A 289 -10.22 -21.46 15.16
C GLU A 289 -9.12 -22.06 14.25
N SER A 290 -8.90 -21.45 13.07
CA SER A 290 -7.88 -21.91 12.12
C SER A 290 -6.46 -21.46 12.45
N GLN A 291 -6.24 -20.67 13.51
CA GLN A 291 -4.97 -20.06 13.90
C GLN A 291 -4.49 -20.53 15.26
#